data_aed602d38b3f2a002b23ebd7325d8b03
#
_entry.id   aed602d38b3f2a002b23ebd7325d8b03
#
_cell.length_a   1.000
_cell.length_b   1.000
_cell.length_c   1.000
_cell.angle_alpha   90.00
_cell.angle_beta   90.00
_cell.angle_gamma   90.00
#
_symmetry.space_group_name_H-M   'P 1'
#
loop_
_entity.id
_entity.type
_entity.pdbx_description
1 polymer ?
#
loop_
_entity_poly.entity_id
_entity_poly.type
_entity_poly.pdbx_seq_one_letter_code
_entity_poly.pdbx_strand_id
1 'polypeptide(L)'
;MSALKNSLDPVQMLCLDGDGIGPEITAATRRVLQAVDDCFDLNLTFTTQDIGFVSLAASGTTFPDKVLDAAKAADGIVMGPVSTIDYPPASEGGVNPSGFLRKKLDLYANIRPAKSYEGLPPRVGNKVDLVIARENTEGFYSDRSMFFGRAEFMP
;
A
#
# COMPACT_ATOMS: atom_id res chain seq x y z
N MET A 1 -18.17 2.64 10.50
CA MET A 1 -18.21 1.25 10.97
C MET A 1 -18.63 0.40 9.77
N SER A 2 -17.67 -0.31 9.15
CA SER A 2 -17.99 -1.29 8.09
C SER A 2 -18.79 -2.42 8.73
N ALA A 3 -19.96 -2.72 8.18
CA ALA A 3 -20.71 -3.91 8.58
C ALA A 3 -19.81 -5.14 8.33
N LEU A 4 -19.76 -6.07 9.28
CA LEU A 4 -19.10 -7.36 9.08
C LEU A 4 -19.76 -8.02 7.86
N LYS A 5 -19.00 -8.23 6.79
CA LYS A 5 -19.48 -8.99 5.62
C LYS A 5 -19.86 -10.41 6.04
N ASN A 6 -20.93 -10.91 5.49
CA ASN A 6 -21.27 -12.33 5.62
C ASN A 6 -20.19 -13.17 4.91
N SER A 7 -19.93 -14.36 5.40
CA SER A 7 -18.91 -15.28 4.85
C SER A 7 -19.15 -15.72 3.38
N LEU A 8 -20.21 -15.25 2.76
CA LEU A 8 -20.59 -15.53 1.36
C LEU A 8 -20.38 -14.34 0.42
N ASP A 9 -20.12 -13.14 0.95
CA ASP A 9 -19.90 -11.95 0.12
C ASP A 9 -18.49 -11.98 -0.47
N PRO A 10 -18.32 -11.67 -1.78
CA PRO A 10 -17.01 -11.63 -2.38
C PRO A 10 -16.12 -10.56 -1.74
N VAL A 11 -14.86 -10.92 -1.45
CA VAL A 11 -13.83 -10.02 -0.96
C VAL A 11 -13.16 -9.36 -2.16
N GLN A 12 -13.36 -8.05 -2.31
CA GLN A 12 -12.85 -7.29 -3.45
C GLN A 12 -11.39 -6.88 -3.22
N MET A 13 -10.48 -7.45 -3.98
CA MET A 13 -9.05 -7.14 -3.93
C MET A 13 -8.66 -6.23 -5.10
N LEU A 14 -8.13 -5.05 -4.81
CA LEU A 14 -7.55 -4.16 -5.82
C LEU A 14 -6.05 -4.44 -5.96
N CYS A 15 -5.60 -4.73 -7.18
CA CYS A 15 -4.18 -4.89 -7.51
C CYS A 15 -3.66 -3.63 -8.19
N LEU A 16 -2.57 -3.07 -7.66
CA LEU A 16 -1.85 -1.92 -8.19
C LEU A 16 -0.42 -2.38 -8.48
N ASP A 17 -0.12 -2.66 -9.73
CA ASP A 17 1.14 -3.34 -10.10
C ASP A 17 2.39 -2.49 -9.84
N GLY A 18 2.27 -1.15 -10.01
CA GLY A 18 3.38 -0.23 -9.75
C GLY A 18 4.42 -0.23 -10.87
N ASP A 19 5.68 0.03 -10.49
CA ASP A 19 6.79 0.25 -11.42
C ASP A 19 7.83 -0.88 -11.39
N GLY A 20 8.69 -0.91 -12.42
CA GLY A 20 9.83 -1.79 -12.50
C GLY A 20 9.45 -3.26 -12.43
N ILE A 21 9.87 -3.97 -11.39
CA ILE A 21 9.56 -5.40 -11.16
C ILE A 21 8.12 -5.59 -10.63
N GLY A 22 7.38 -4.52 -10.37
CA GLY A 22 6.03 -4.53 -9.80
C GLY A 22 5.06 -5.51 -10.48
N PRO A 23 4.86 -5.44 -11.79
CA PRO A 23 3.96 -6.35 -12.51
C PRO A 23 4.29 -7.83 -12.31
N GLU A 24 5.59 -8.19 -12.27
CA GLU A 24 6.04 -9.56 -12.07
C GLU A 24 5.72 -10.07 -10.66
N ILE A 25 6.06 -9.30 -9.63
CA ILE A 25 5.84 -9.73 -8.23
C ILE A 25 4.37 -9.66 -7.83
N THR A 26 3.58 -8.72 -8.36
CA THR A 26 2.13 -8.70 -8.10
C THR A 26 1.42 -9.84 -8.79
N ALA A 27 1.83 -10.22 -10.00
CA ALA A 27 1.34 -11.42 -10.67
C ALA A 27 1.64 -12.69 -9.85
N ALA A 28 2.86 -12.83 -9.31
CA ALA A 28 3.22 -13.93 -8.43
C ALA A 28 2.38 -13.93 -7.14
N THR A 29 2.19 -12.75 -6.52
CA THR A 29 1.36 -12.58 -5.32
C THR A 29 -0.09 -12.99 -5.58
N ARG A 30 -0.68 -12.57 -6.72
CA ARG A 30 -2.04 -12.96 -7.10
C ARG A 30 -2.18 -14.47 -7.26
N ARG A 31 -1.19 -15.15 -7.84
CA ARG A 31 -1.20 -16.62 -7.94
C ARG A 31 -1.22 -17.29 -6.56
N VAL A 32 -0.47 -16.77 -5.60
CA VAL A 32 -0.48 -17.27 -4.23
C VAL A 32 -1.84 -17.03 -3.57
N LEU A 33 -2.39 -15.81 -3.70
CA LEU A 33 -3.71 -15.48 -3.15
C LEU A 33 -4.82 -16.34 -3.77
N GLN A 34 -4.76 -16.60 -5.08
CA GLN A 34 -5.72 -17.50 -5.74
C GLN A 34 -5.61 -18.94 -5.20
N ALA A 35 -4.40 -19.44 -5.00
CA ALA A 35 -4.23 -20.77 -4.40
C ALA A 35 -4.74 -20.84 -2.95
N VAL A 36 -4.61 -19.75 -2.19
CA VAL A 36 -5.19 -19.63 -0.85
C VAL A 36 -6.71 -19.59 -0.92
N ASP A 37 -7.27 -18.85 -1.87
CA ASP A 37 -8.72 -18.80 -2.12
C ASP A 37 -9.28 -20.19 -2.45
N ASP A 38 -8.64 -20.89 -3.37
CA ASP A 38 -9.00 -22.26 -3.77
C ASP A 38 -8.94 -23.27 -2.59
N CYS A 39 -8.01 -23.05 -1.63
CA CYS A 39 -7.86 -23.91 -0.47
C CYS A 39 -8.83 -23.61 0.67
N PHE A 40 -9.20 -22.36 0.86
CA PHE A 40 -9.94 -21.88 2.04
C PHE A 40 -11.31 -21.30 1.73
N ASP A 41 -11.71 -21.26 0.45
CA ASP A 41 -13.00 -20.76 -0.03
C ASP A 41 -13.31 -19.33 0.48
N LEU A 42 -12.33 -18.42 0.27
CA LEU A 42 -12.41 -17.05 0.77
C LEU A 42 -13.23 -16.12 -0.13
N ASN A 43 -13.60 -16.59 -1.32
CA ASN A 43 -14.35 -15.84 -2.34
C ASN A 43 -13.68 -14.52 -2.74
N LEU A 44 -12.37 -14.58 -3.07
CA LEU A 44 -11.58 -13.42 -3.49
C LEU A 44 -11.89 -13.05 -4.95
N THR A 45 -12.11 -11.79 -5.19
CA THR A 45 -12.21 -11.22 -6.55
C THR A 45 -11.14 -10.17 -6.75
N PHE A 46 -10.52 -10.13 -7.94
CA PHE A 46 -9.38 -9.27 -8.23
C PHE A 46 -9.71 -8.27 -9.34
N THR A 47 -9.47 -7.00 -9.09
CA THR A 47 -9.46 -5.94 -10.10
C THR A 47 -8.06 -5.32 -10.17
N THR A 48 -7.66 -4.81 -11.33
CA THR A 48 -6.35 -4.19 -11.52
C THR A 48 -6.52 -2.76 -12.02
N GLN A 49 -5.70 -1.83 -11.50
CA GLN A 49 -5.60 -0.46 -11.95
C GLN A 49 -4.12 -0.06 -12.10
N ASP A 50 -3.84 0.75 -13.11
CA ASP A 50 -2.50 1.26 -13.36
C ASP A 50 -2.16 2.42 -12.44
N ILE A 51 -0.95 2.39 -11.88
CA ILE A 51 -0.30 3.48 -11.14
C ILE A 51 1.14 3.64 -11.64
N GLY A 52 1.83 4.67 -11.16
CA GLY A 52 3.23 4.87 -11.50
C GLY A 52 3.44 5.39 -12.93
N PHE A 53 4.55 5.01 -13.55
CA PHE A 53 4.93 5.50 -14.87
C PHE A 53 3.96 5.09 -15.99
N VAL A 54 3.37 3.91 -15.91
CA VAL A 54 2.35 3.46 -16.88
C VAL A 54 1.16 4.40 -16.85
N SER A 55 0.68 4.73 -15.66
CA SER A 55 -0.41 5.68 -15.49
C SER A 55 -0.03 7.10 -15.91
N LEU A 56 1.19 7.54 -15.56
CA LEU A 56 1.70 8.86 -15.97
C LEU A 56 1.69 9.01 -17.49
N ALA A 57 2.18 8.02 -18.21
CA ALA A 57 2.19 8.02 -19.67
C ALA A 57 0.79 8.02 -20.28
N ALA A 58 -0.16 7.33 -19.66
CA ALA A 58 -1.52 7.19 -20.19
C ALA A 58 -2.46 8.35 -19.82
N SER A 59 -2.29 8.97 -18.65
CA SER A 59 -3.25 9.93 -18.07
C SER A 59 -2.62 11.22 -17.50
N GLY A 60 -1.29 11.37 -17.61
CA GLY A 60 -0.58 12.56 -17.11
C GLY A 60 -0.42 12.60 -15.59
N THR A 61 -0.71 11.51 -14.88
CA THR A 61 -0.47 11.41 -13.42
C THR A 61 -0.08 10.01 -13.04
N THR A 62 0.80 9.89 -12.03
CA THR A 62 1.20 8.60 -11.47
C THR A 62 0.12 7.96 -10.61
N PHE A 63 -0.92 8.72 -10.22
CA PHE A 63 -2.03 8.22 -9.42
C PHE A 63 -3.35 8.92 -9.77
N PRO A 64 -4.15 8.39 -10.72
CA PRO A 64 -5.44 8.96 -11.12
C PRO A 64 -6.52 8.87 -10.02
N ASP A 65 -7.45 9.81 -9.99
CA ASP A 65 -8.57 9.83 -9.02
C ASP A 65 -9.41 8.56 -9.08
N LYS A 66 -9.63 7.98 -10.27
CA LYS A 66 -10.33 6.71 -10.44
C LYS A 66 -9.73 5.54 -9.62
N VAL A 67 -8.40 5.57 -9.41
CA VAL A 67 -7.70 4.58 -8.59
C VAL A 67 -8.01 4.78 -7.12
N LEU A 68 -8.13 6.03 -6.66
CA LEU A 68 -8.56 6.31 -5.29
C LEU A 68 -10.00 5.83 -5.04
N ASP A 69 -10.89 6.03 -6.00
CA ASP A 69 -12.28 5.57 -5.87
C ASP A 69 -12.36 4.04 -5.84
N ALA A 70 -11.59 3.35 -6.69
CA ALA A 70 -11.45 1.91 -6.66
C ALA A 70 -10.84 1.42 -5.33
N ALA A 71 -9.85 2.14 -4.79
CA ALA A 71 -9.20 1.82 -3.52
C ALA A 71 -10.17 1.95 -2.32
N LYS A 72 -11.07 2.93 -2.35
CA LYS A 72 -12.12 3.09 -1.32
C LYS A 72 -13.20 2.02 -1.38
N ALA A 73 -13.48 1.51 -2.57
CA ALA A 73 -14.48 0.48 -2.79
C ALA A 73 -13.96 -0.94 -2.49
N ALA A 74 -12.64 -1.15 -2.53
CA ALA A 74 -12.02 -2.44 -2.29
C ALA A 74 -11.97 -2.79 -0.79
N ASP A 75 -12.01 -4.08 -0.48
CA ASP A 75 -11.81 -4.59 0.88
C ASP A 75 -10.33 -4.71 1.23
N GLY A 76 -9.49 -4.91 0.22
CA GLY A 76 -8.04 -4.99 0.37
C GLY A 76 -7.30 -4.51 -0.87
N ILE A 77 -6.04 -4.07 -0.68
CA ILE A 77 -5.20 -3.57 -1.76
C ILE A 77 -3.87 -4.35 -1.74
N VAL A 78 -3.51 -4.91 -2.90
CA VAL A 78 -2.17 -5.41 -3.16
C VAL A 78 -1.45 -4.39 -4.02
N MET A 79 -0.43 -3.75 -3.47
CA MET A 79 0.33 -2.73 -4.18
C MET A 79 1.78 -3.17 -4.36
N GLY A 80 2.24 -3.17 -5.60
CA GLY A 80 3.63 -3.40 -5.98
C GLY A 80 4.53 -2.19 -5.66
N PRO A 81 5.85 -2.31 -5.88
CA PRO A 81 6.79 -1.23 -5.67
C PRO A 81 6.53 -0.07 -6.63
N VAL A 82 6.90 1.13 -6.17
CA VAL A 82 6.76 2.38 -6.94
C VAL A 82 8.06 3.17 -6.90
N SER A 83 8.46 3.72 -8.05
CA SER A 83 9.72 4.47 -8.22
C SER A 83 9.56 5.95 -7.85
N THR A 84 9.09 6.22 -6.65
CA THR A 84 8.71 7.59 -6.22
C THR A 84 9.84 8.62 -6.29
N ILE A 85 11.09 8.19 -6.22
CA ILE A 85 12.27 9.09 -6.32
C ILE A 85 12.43 9.60 -7.75
N ASP A 86 12.02 8.79 -8.73
CA ASP A 86 12.19 9.07 -10.17
C ASP A 86 10.95 9.76 -10.77
N TYR A 87 9.90 9.97 -9.99
CA TYR A 87 8.70 10.66 -10.47
C TYR A 87 8.94 12.14 -10.69
N PRO A 88 8.28 12.74 -11.70
CA PRO A 88 8.38 14.18 -11.91
C PRO A 88 7.76 14.94 -10.74
N PRO A 89 7.97 16.26 -10.68
CA PRO A 89 7.30 17.12 -9.70
C PRO A 89 5.78 16.98 -9.72
N ALA A 90 5.12 17.29 -8.60
CA ALA A 90 3.65 17.22 -8.49
C ALA A 90 2.92 18.07 -9.53
N SER A 91 3.52 19.19 -9.95
CA SER A 91 3.01 20.06 -11.05
C SER A 91 2.97 19.38 -12.41
N GLU A 92 3.72 18.30 -12.57
CA GLU A 92 3.82 17.49 -13.78
C GLU A 92 3.20 16.09 -13.60
N GLY A 93 2.36 15.92 -12.57
CA GLY A 93 1.61 14.71 -12.32
C GLY A 93 2.29 13.65 -11.44
N GLY A 94 3.47 13.96 -10.88
CA GLY A 94 4.17 13.06 -9.96
C GLY A 94 3.52 13.04 -8.57
N VAL A 95 2.83 11.97 -8.26
CA VAL A 95 2.21 11.71 -6.95
C VAL A 95 2.86 10.47 -6.35
N ASN A 96 3.19 10.49 -5.06
CA ASN A 96 3.64 9.28 -4.35
C ASN A 96 2.42 8.41 -3.99
N PRO A 97 2.18 7.28 -4.67
CA PRO A 97 0.99 6.46 -4.46
C PRO A 97 0.86 5.94 -3.03
N SER A 98 1.97 5.48 -2.43
CA SER A 98 1.99 4.97 -1.06
C SER A 98 1.63 6.03 -0.03
N GLY A 99 2.23 7.21 -0.13
CA GLY A 99 1.94 8.34 0.76
C GLY A 99 0.52 8.89 0.56
N PHE A 100 0.05 8.91 -0.67
CA PHE A 100 -1.29 9.39 -1.02
C PHE A 100 -2.38 8.46 -0.47
N LEU A 101 -2.27 7.14 -0.70
CA LEU A 101 -3.21 6.14 -0.18
C LEU A 101 -3.29 6.18 1.34
N ARG A 102 -2.15 6.21 2.05
CA ARG A 102 -2.13 6.28 3.52
C ARG A 102 -2.98 7.43 4.06
N LYS A 103 -2.80 8.63 3.47
CA LYS A 103 -3.52 9.84 3.89
C LYS A 103 -4.99 9.84 3.46
N LYS A 104 -5.29 9.39 2.23
CA LYS A 104 -6.66 9.45 1.67
C LYS A 104 -7.59 8.35 2.16
N LEU A 105 -7.03 7.21 2.57
CA LEU A 105 -7.77 6.12 3.20
C LEU A 105 -7.72 6.17 4.73
N ASP A 106 -7.05 7.18 5.31
CA ASP A 106 -6.89 7.35 6.76
C ASP A 106 -6.40 6.06 7.45
N LEU A 107 -5.32 5.47 6.89
CA LEU A 107 -4.79 4.20 7.37
C LEU A 107 -4.12 4.37 8.73
N TYR A 108 -4.68 3.77 9.75
CA TYR A 108 -4.28 3.92 11.15
C TYR A 108 -2.83 3.53 11.45
N ALA A 109 -2.37 2.39 10.95
CA ALA A 109 -1.06 1.87 11.30
C ALA A 109 -0.37 1.14 10.14
N ASN A 110 0.96 1.22 10.10
CA ASN A 110 1.80 0.45 9.22
C ASN A 110 2.40 -0.72 10.01
N ILE A 111 1.84 -1.90 9.83
CA ILE A 111 2.21 -3.11 10.57
C ILE A 111 3.36 -3.83 9.87
N ARG A 112 4.47 -4.00 10.59
CA ARG A 112 5.70 -4.61 10.07
C ARG A 112 6.17 -5.77 10.95
N PRO A 113 5.79 -7.01 10.63
CA PRO A 113 6.34 -8.18 11.31
C PRO A 113 7.82 -8.36 10.93
N ALA A 114 8.65 -8.68 11.93
CA ALA A 114 10.06 -9.00 11.75
C ALA A 114 10.37 -10.29 12.51
N LYS A 115 10.77 -11.34 11.78
CA LYS A 115 11.01 -12.66 12.33
C LYS A 115 12.29 -13.27 11.78
N SER A 116 13.09 -13.86 12.66
CA SER A 116 14.23 -14.68 12.25
C SER A 116 13.76 -16.03 11.74
N TYR A 117 14.30 -16.46 10.62
CA TYR A 117 14.04 -17.79 10.05
C TYR A 117 15.08 -18.79 10.52
N GLU A 118 14.68 -20.04 10.66
CA GLU A 118 15.60 -21.14 10.96
C GLU A 118 16.59 -21.32 9.79
N GLY A 119 17.87 -21.54 10.12
CA GLY A 119 18.93 -21.65 9.12
C GLY A 119 19.50 -20.32 8.58
N LEU A 120 18.85 -19.16 8.91
CA LEU A 120 19.36 -17.85 8.57
C LEU A 120 19.77 -17.10 9.85
N PRO A 121 21.09 -16.92 10.09
CA PRO A 121 21.53 -16.21 11.27
C PRO A 121 21.05 -14.74 11.23
N PRO A 122 20.48 -14.21 12.32
CA PRO A 122 20.10 -12.81 12.37
C PRO A 122 21.35 -11.92 12.29
N ARG A 123 21.23 -10.76 11.66
CA ARG A 123 22.35 -9.83 11.51
C ARG A 123 22.79 -9.21 12.83
N VAL A 124 21.91 -9.10 13.79
CA VAL A 124 22.16 -8.52 15.13
C VAL A 124 21.44 -9.35 16.18
N GLY A 125 22.15 -9.61 17.29
CA GLY A 125 21.55 -10.26 18.47
C GLY A 125 21.17 -11.72 18.26
N ASN A 126 20.16 -12.13 19.02
CA ASN A 126 19.62 -13.48 19.00
C ASN A 126 18.36 -13.56 18.12
N LYS A 127 17.60 -14.63 18.26
CA LYS A 127 16.33 -14.83 17.56
C LYS A 127 15.37 -13.65 17.79
N VAL A 128 14.84 -13.11 16.70
CA VAL A 128 13.87 -12.01 16.67
C VAL A 128 12.50 -12.55 16.29
N ASP A 129 11.46 -12.14 17.03
CA ASP A 129 10.06 -12.37 16.69
C ASP A 129 9.27 -11.18 17.27
N LEU A 130 9.02 -10.17 16.46
CA LEU A 130 8.35 -8.95 16.88
C LEU A 130 7.47 -8.38 15.77
N VAL A 131 6.50 -7.55 16.16
CA VAL A 131 5.67 -6.77 15.25
C VAL A 131 5.84 -5.30 15.58
N ILE A 132 6.26 -4.51 14.59
CA ILE A 132 6.37 -3.06 14.72
C ILE A 132 5.06 -2.45 14.21
N ALA A 133 4.30 -1.80 15.09
CA ALA A 133 3.18 -0.94 14.72
C ALA A 133 3.71 0.49 14.55
N ARG A 134 3.85 0.95 13.31
CA ARG A 134 4.37 2.27 12.98
C ARG A 134 3.22 3.24 12.74
N GLU A 135 3.32 4.43 13.34
CA GLU A 135 2.46 5.56 13.04
C GLU A 135 2.45 5.89 11.55
N ASN A 136 1.33 6.29 11.02
CA ASN A 136 1.13 6.38 9.57
C ASN A 136 0.71 7.76 9.07
N THR A 137 -0.03 8.54 9.86
CA THR A 137 -0.64 9.80 9.44
C THR A 137 -0.41 10.98 10.38
N GLU A 138 0.00 10.70 11.63
CA GLU A 138 0.19 11.69 12.68
C GLU A 138 1.68 11.98 12.97
N GLY A 139 1.94 12.87 13.93
CA GLY A 139 3.28 13.25 14.32
C GLY A 139 4.09 13.84 13.16
N PHE A 140 5.31 13.38 12.97
CA PHE A 140 6.16 13.83 11.85
C PHE A 140 5.67 13.40 10.46
N TYR A 141 4.65 12.55 10.37
CA TYR A 141 4.00 12.13 9.12
C TYR A 141 2.81 13.01 8.72
N SER A 142 2.38 13.92 9.59
CA SER A 142 1.31 14.88 9.29
C SER A 142 1.73 15.89 8.19
N ASP A 143 3.05 16.08 7.99
CA ASP A 143 3.66 16.78 6.87
C ASP A 143 3.11 18.21 6.67
N ARG A 144 2.16 18.39 5.76
CA ARG A 144 1.61 19.72 5.43
C ARG A 144 0.70 20.33 6.50
N SER A 145 0.27 19.53 7.48
CA SER A 145 -0.51 20.01 8.63
C SER A 145 0.37 20.54 9.76
N MET A 146 1.70 20.43 9.60
CA MET A 146 2.66 20.88 10.62
C MET A 146 2.80 22.39 10.60
N PHE A 147 2.77 22.99 11.80
CA PHE A 147 3.01 24.41 11.99
C PHE A 147 4.46 24.66 12.43
N PHE A 148 5.16 25.56 11.73
CA PHE A 148 6.50 25.98 12.09
C PHE A 148 6.44 27.35 12.76
N GLY A 149 6.54 27.39 14.09
CA GLY A 149 6.75 28.61 14.85
C GLY A 149 8.23 29.00 14.89
N ARG A 150 8.55 30.17 15.47
CA ARG A 150 9.93 30.62 15.64
C ARG A 150 10.75 29.77 16.61
N ALA A 151 10.12 29.10 17.55
CA ALA A 151 10.74 28.29 18.59
C ALA A 151 10.06 26.92 18.82
N GLU A 152 8.97 26.65 18.15
CA GLU A 152 8.17 25.46 18.34
C GLU A 152 7.84 24.79 17.02
N PHE A 153 7.81 23.48 17.06
CA PHE A 153 7.41 22.61 15.99
C PHE A 153 6.22 21.78 16.50
N MET A 154 5.06 22.01 15.90
CA MET A 154 3.83 21.30 16.24
C MET A 154 3.33 20.53 15.02
N PRO A 155 3.11 19.21 15.13
CA PRO A 155 2.45 18.42 14.12
C PRO A 155 0.97 18.73 13.99
#